data_a2b98adbbb1b82706b687bd1ebb1b3ec
#
_entry.id   a2b98adbbb1b82706b687bd1ebb1b3ec
#
_cell.length_a   1.000
_cell.length_b   1.000
_cell.length_c   1.000
_cell.angle_alpha   90.00
_cell.angle_beta   90.00
_cell.angle_gamma   90.00
#
_symmetry.space_group_name_H-M   'P 1'
#
loop_
_entity.id
_entity.type
_entity.pdbx_description
1 polymer ?
#
loop_
_entity_poly.entity_id
_entity_poly.type
_entity_poly.pdbx_seq_one_letter_code
_entity_poly.pdbx_strand_id
1 'polypeptide(L)'
;MAIVKIPIAGCKIPAKYIFFSLKNIFQDEKAVGLLKGKFDPILNKRHLFFFNSGLACFYLILKALKQSSGKKEVVLSAYTAGSLVVAIKKAGLTPVLCDITLDDFNMDMNSLGGVICGKTLCVLGVHMFGIVQKGLVETRERFPDVFTIEDCAQAMGSKLKGKDAGNFGDISFFSFNRGKNLSTYGGGLVSARDEKIAGLIQKAALDSGAPPLTLSEKIEILFKLLALNLAINPLVYGLLYPLISRFKDTMPPEDIIIKQYSGVQAGIALALLGGVKEISKNRYALGMKLIAGLKGTEGVILPKIDEATQPAFNRLPVVFEDLARRDRVEAALCKQGIETSRLYYQPLHQMFELGYKKEDFPNACFFAKHVLTFPTHPRLTERSLERIITAIKKS
;
A
#
# COMPACT_ATOMS: atom_id res chain seq x y z
N MET A 1 30.87 4.44 -2.25
CA MET A 1 29.39 4.51 -2.39
C MET A 1 29.03 5.85 -3.02
N ALA A 2 27.99 5.91 -3.87
CA ALA A 2 27.54 7.18 -4.43
C ALA A 2 27.02 8.11 -3.31
N ILE A 3 27.51 9.36 -3.31
CA ILE A 3 27.10 10.38 -2.34
C ILE A 3 25.63 10.81 -2.59
N VAL A 4 25.19 10.79 -3.85
CA VAL A 4 23.83 11.12 -4.26
C VAL A 4 23.05 9.81 -4.43
N LYS A 5 21.94 9.65 -3.69
CA LYS A 5 21.10 8.45 -3.77
C LYS A 5 19.66 8.79 -4.09
N ILE A 6 19.10 8.04 -5.04
CA ILE A 6 17.68 8.06 -5.40
C ILE A 6 16.98 7.02 -4.50
N PRO A 7 16.09 7.42 -3.56
CA PRO A 7 15.38 6.49 -2.70
C PRO A 7 14.37 5.66 -3.48
N ILE A 8 14.04 4.47 -2.99
CA ILE A 8 13.01 3.61 -3.60
C ILE A 8 11.61 4.24 -3.58
N ALA A 9 11.32 5.05 -2.57
CA ALA A 9 10.05 5.76 -2.43
C ALA A 9 10.31 7.22 -2.06
N GLY A 10 9.63 8.13 -2.73
CA GLY A 10 9.76 9.55 -2.46
C GLY A 10 8.52 10.32 -2.94
N CYS A 11 7.89 11.03 -2.02
CA CYS A 11 6.90 12.04 -2.35
C CYS A 11 7.31 13.31 -1.60
N LYS A 12 7.64 14.37 -2.34
CA LYS A 12 7.99 15.66 -1.74
C LYS A 12 6.71 16.34 -1.28
N ILE A 13 6.67 16.74 -0.02
CA ILE A 13 5.62 17.59 0.52
C ILE A 13 6.16 19.02 0.52
N PRO A 14 5.63 19.93 -0.33
CA PRO A 14 6.09 21.30 -0.33
C PRO A 14 5.97 21.94 1.05
N ALA A 15 7.01 22.61 1.54
CA ALA A 15 7.03 23.22 2.87
C ALA A 15 5.82 24.14 3.11
N LYS A 16 5.39 24.87 2.07
CA LYS A 16 4.18 25.71 2.13
C LYS A 16 2.93 24.95 2.56
N TYR A 17 2.79 23.65 2.24
CA TYR A 17 1.64 22.84 2.65
C TYR A 17 1.74 22.46 4.12
N ILE A 18 2.94 22.22 4.62
CA ILE A 18 3.18 21.95 6.04
C ILE A 18 2.82 23.21 6.87
N PHE A 19 3.28 24.39 6.45
CA PHE A 19 2.92 25.65 7.11
C PHE A 19 1.42 25.95 7.01
N PHE A 20 0.82 25.73 5.83
CA PHE A 20 -0.62 25.90 5.64
C PHE A 20 -1.45 24.99 6.57
N SER A 21 -0.96 23.79 6.87
CA SER A 21 -1.67 22.85 7.75
C SER A 21 -1.68 23.26 9.21
N LEU A 22 -0.75 24.14 9.66
CA LEU A 22 -0.71 24.63 11.03
C LEU A 22 -2.02 25.32 11.48
N LYS A 23 -2.71 26.01 10.56
CA LYS A 23 -4.01 26.63 10.84
C LYS A 23 -5.09 25.62 11.27
N ASN A 24 -4.91 24.34 10.96
CA ASN A 24 -5.86 23.28 11.29
C ASN A 24 -5.48 22.54 12.59
N ILE A 25 -4.46 22.98 13.32
CA ILE A 25 -3.94 22.26 14.50
C ILE A 25 -5.01 22.08 15.60
N PHE A 26 -5.96 23.01 15.69
CA PHE A 26 -7.10 22.98 16.61
C PHE A 26 -8.46 22.79 15.90
N GLN A 27 -8.48 22.39 14.62
CA GLN A 27 -9.68 22.30 13.79
C GLN A 27 -9.81 20.91 13.16
N ASP A 28 -9.64 19.85 13.97
CA ASP A 28 -9.62 18.46 13.46
C ASP A 28 -10.90 18.12 12.69
N GLU A 29 -12.07 18.32 13.29
CA GLU A 29 -13.36 17.98 12.67
C GLU A 29 -13.62 18.75 11.38
N LYS A 30 -13.37 20.07 11.38
CA LYS A 30 -13.56 20.93 10.21
C LYS A 30 -12.66 20.49 9.04
N ALA A 31 -11.37 20.26 9.33
CA ALA A 31 -10.41 19.86 8.30
C ALA A 31 -10.72 18.47 7.73
N VAL A 32 -11.10 17.52 8.58
CA VAL A 32 -11.51 16.17 8.18
C VAL A 32 -12.83 16.22 7.39
N GLY A 33 -13.79 17.05 7.79
CA GLY A 33 -15.06 17.27 7.05
C GLY A 33 -14.80 17.78 5.62
N LEU A 34 -13.91 18.77 5.48
CA LEU A 34 -13.52 19.28 4.16
C LEU A 34 -12.81 18.20 3.32
N LEU A 35 -11.98 17.37 3.96
CA LEU A 35 -11.28 16.29 3.27
C LEU A 35 -12.25 15.21 2.79
N LYS A 36 -13.28 14.85 3.57
CA LYS A 36 -14.36 13.94 3.16
C LYS A 36 -14.99 14.41 1.85
N GLY A 37 -15.42 15.67 1.79
CA GLY A 37 -16.05 16.23 0.58
C GLY A 37 -15.13 16.20 -0.65
N LYS A 38 -13.79 16.23 -0.47
CA LYS A 38 -12.84 16.09 -1.59
C LYS A 38 -12.66 14.64 -2.05
N PHE A 39 -12.90 13.66 -1.18
CA PHE A 39 -12.85 12.24 -1.56
C PHE A 39 -14.17 11.73 -2.16
N ASP A 40 -15.31 12.37 -1.88
CA ASP A 40 -16.64 11.96 -2.39
C ASP A 40 -16.69 11.69 -3.91
N PRO A 41 -16.15 12.56 -4.78
CA PRO A 41 -16.15 12.30 -6.22
C PRO A 41 -15.18 11.17 -6.63
N ILE A 42 -14.17 10.86 -5.82
CA ILE A 42 -13.19 9.79 -6.09
C ILE A 42 -13.77 8.43 -5.67
N LEU A 43 -14.48 8.40 -4.53
CA LEU A 43 -15.01 7.18 -3.91
C LEU A 43 -16.53 7.05 -4.04
N ASN A 44 -17.12 7.66 -5.08
CA ASN A 44 -18.54 7.54 -5.44
C ASN A 44 -19.50 7.83 -4.27
N LYS A 45 -19.25 8.90 -3.51
CA LYS A 45 -20.06 9.34 -2.36
C LYS A 45 -20.28 8.25 -1.30
N ARG A 46 -19.28 7.45 -1.03
CA ARG A 46 -19.31 6.42 0.01
C ARG A 46 -19.20 7.03 1.41
N HIS A 47 -19.50 6.23 2.44
CA HIS A 47 -19.31 6.63 3.83
C HIS A 47 -17.82 6.58 4.19
N LEU A 48 -17.25 7.71 4.60
CA LEU A 48 -15.81 7.89 4.79
C LEU A 48 -15.46 8.11 6.25
N PHE A 49 -14.43 7.37 6.74
CA PHE A 49 -13.89 7.48 8.09
C PHE A 49 -12.37 7.61 8.04
N PHE A 50 -11.81 8.51 8.85
CA PHE A 50 -10.38 8.76 8.88
C PHE A 50 -9.79 8.41 10.24
N PHE A 51 -8.66 7.68 10.24
CA PHE A 51 -7.94 7.25 11.44
C PHE A 51 -6.44 7.49 11.29
N ASN A 52 -5.69 7.27 12.35
CA ASN A 52 -4.24 7.53 12.42
C ASN A 52 -3.38 6.61 11.54
N SER A 53 -3.90 5.50 11.02
CA SER A 53 -3.15 4.61 10.13
C SER A 53 -4.07 3.71 9.28
N GLY A 54 -3.56 3.23 8.14
CA GLY A 54 -4.26 2.22 7.33
C GLY A 54 -4.46 0.90 8.07
N LEU A 55 -3.53 0.54 8.98
CA LEU A 55 -3.67 -0.67 9.81
C LEU A 55 -4.80 -0.53 10.83
N ALA A 56 -4.94 0.63 11.46
CA ALA A 56 -6.07 0.94 12.34
C ALA A 56 -7.40 0.88 11.56
N CYS A 57 -7.43 1.42 10.33
CA CYS A 57 -8.58 1.31 9.44
C CYS A 57 -8.97 -0.15 9.19
N PHE A 58 -8.02 -0.99 8.80
CA PHE A 58 -8.28 -2.40 8.52
C PHE A 58 -8.73 -3.15 9.77
N TYR A 59 -8.09 -2.92 10.91
CA TYR A 59 -8.49 -3.53 12.18
C TYR A 59 -9.93 -3.17 12.57
N LEU A 60 -10.32 -1.90 12.44
CA LEU A 60 -11.69 -1.45 12.72
C LEU A 60 -12.71 -2.06 11.76
N ILE A 61 -12.38 -2.22 10.48
CA ILE A 61 -13.21 -2.96 9.51
C ILE A 61 -13.43 -4.39 10.01
N LEU A 62 -12.37 -5.10 10.40
CA LEU A 62 -12.47 -6.48 10.89
C LEU A 62 -13.32 -6.58 12.17
N LYS A 63 -13.14 -5.66 13.11
CA LYS A 63 -13.97 -5.57 14.33
C LYS A 63 -15.44 -5.36 14.00
N ALA A 64 -15.74 -4.49 13.05
CA ALA A 64 -17.08 -4.20 12.59
C ALA A 64 -17.75 -5.43 11.94
N LEU A 65 -17.05 -6.07 10.99
CA LEU A 65 -17.58 -7.23 10.28
C LEU A 65 -17.78 -8.45 11.22
N LYS A 66 -16.86 -8.66 12.16
CA LYS A 66 -16.99 -9.72 13.17
C LYS A 66 -18.26 -9.57 14.01
N GLN A 67 -18.72 -8.35 14.28
CA GLN A 67 -19.98 -8.12 15.02
C GLN A 67 -21.22 -8.46 14.20
N SER A 68 -21.12 -8.47 12.87
CA SER A 68 -22.25 -8.72 11.97
C SER A 68 -22.44 -10.19 11.59
N SER A 69 -21.46 -11.06 11.91
CA SER A 69 -21.48 -12.46 11.47
C SER A 69 -20.73 -13.36 12.44
N GLY A 70 -21.15 -14.62 12.54
CA GLY A 70 -20.43 -15.68 13.27
C GLY A 70 -19.21 -16.25 12.52
N LYS A 71 -19.00 -15.83 11.26
CA LYS A 71 -17.87 -16.27 10.43
C LYS A 71 -16.56 -15.68 10.95
N LYS A 72 -15.44 -16.41 10.78
CA LYS A 72 -14.17 -16.04 11.41
C LYS A 72 -12.97 -16.01 10.47
N GLU A 73 -13.10 -16.47 9.23
CA GLU A 73 -11.98 -16.59 8.31
C GLU A 73 -11.85 -15.35 7.41
N VAL A 74 -10.63 -14.87 7.25
CA VAL A 74 -10.27 -13.77 6.36
C VAL A 74 -9.31 -14.30 5.32
N VAL A 75 -9.76 -14.35 4.06
CA VAL A 75 -8.93 -14.80 2.94
C VAL A 75 -8.08 -13.62 2.44
N LEU A 76 -6.78 -13.85 2.29
CA LEU A 76 -5.82 -12.86 1.76
C LEU A 76 -4.70 -13.54 0.98
N SER A 77 -3.97 -12.75 0.17
CA SER A 77 -2.80 -13.24 -0.59
C SER A 77 -1.72 -13.78 0.33
N ALA A 78 -1.07 -14.88 -0.04
CA ALA A 78 0.09 -15.44 0.66
C ALA A 78 1.31 -14.52 0.63
N TYR A 79 1.38 -13.57 -0.32
CA TYR A 79 2.41 -12.55 -0.39
C TYR A 79 1.79 -11.15 -0.24
N THR A 80 1.88 -10.59 0.94
CA THR A 80 1.46 -9.22 1.27
C THR A 80 2.10 -8.77 2.60
N ALA A 81 1.67 -7.62 3.13
CA ALA A 81 2.19 -7.07 4.38
C ALA A 81 1.85 -7.95 5.59
N GLY A 82 2.85 -8.37 6.37
CA GLY A 82 2.66 -9.16 7.59
C GLY A 82 1.79 -8.47 8.65
N SER A 83 1.74 -7.14 8.65
CA SER A 83 0.86 -6.37 9.55
C SER A 83 -0.63 -6.69 9.38
N LEU A 84 -1.05 -7.15 8.18
CA LEU A 84 -2.43 -7.58 7.95
C LEU A 84 -2.78 -8.83 8.75
N VAL A 85 -1.86 -9.80 8.83
CA VAL A 85 -2.02 -11.01 9.68
C VAL A 85 -2.12 -10.63 11.15
N VAL A 86 -1.31 -9.67 11.60
CA VAL A 86 -1.38 -9.15 12.97
C VAL A 86 -2.77 -8.57 13.26
N ALA A 87 -3.31 -7.75 12.36
CA ALA A 87 -4.65 -7.16 12.52
C ALA A 87 -5.75 -8.23 12.56
N ILE A 88 -5.66 -9.25 11.68
CA ILE A 88 -6.63 -10.35 11.64
C ILE A 88 -6.61 -11.13 12.97
N LYS A 89 -5.42 -11.54 13.43
CA LYS A 89 -5.27 -12.27 14.70
C LYS A 89 -5.73 -11.45 15.91
N LYS A 90 -5.37 -10.15 15.97
CA LYS A 90 -5.82 -9.23 17.05
C LYS A 90 -7.31 -8.96 17.02
N ALA A 91 -7.98 -9.02 15.88
CA ALA A 91 -9.43 -8.98 15.79
C ALA A 91 -10.09 -10.31 16.25
N GLY A 92 -9.29 -11.33 16.57
CA GLY A 92 -9.76 -12.67 16.93
C GLY A 92 -10.40 -13.38 15.73
N LEU A 93 -9.81 -13.19 14.54
CA LEU A 93 -10.15 -13.83 13.28
C LEU A 93 -8.99 -14.71 12.82
N THR A 94 -9.25 -15.58 11.87
CA THR A 94 -8.30 -16.56 11.35
C THR A 94 -7.88 -16.14 9.93
N PRO A 95 -6.58 -15.87 9.65
CA PRO A 95 -6.10 -15.64 8.31
C PRO A 95 -6.08 -16.96 7.53
N VAL A 96 -6.64 -16.94 6.31
CA VAL A 96 -6.61 -18.03 5.34
C VAL A 96 -5.91 -17.53 4.10
N LEU A 97 -4.90 -18.25 3.62
CA LEU A 97 -4.07 -17.76 2.53
C LEU A 97 -4.53 -18.33 1.19
N CYS A 98 -4.39 -17.50 0.16
CA CYS A 98 -4.53 -17.85 -1.25
C CYS A 98 -3.24 -17.49 -1.98
N ASP A 99 -2.77 -18.30 -2.93
CA ASP A 99 -1.56 -18.01 -3.68
C ASP A 99 -1.74 -16.79 -4.59
N ILE A 100 -0.67 -16.31 -5.18
CA ILE A 100 -0.66 -15.21 -6.14
C ILE A 100 -0.46 -15.73 -7.56
N THR A 101 -0.79 -14.90 -8.57
CA THR A 101 -0.34 -15.14 -9.94
C THR A 101 1.03 -14.50 -10.17
N LEU A 102 1.82 -15.04 -11.11
CA LEU A 102 3.04 -14.38 -11.59
C LEU A 102 2.75 -13.40 -12.73
N ASP A 103 1.49 -13.26 -13.13
CA ASP A 103 1.07 -12.34 -14.18
C ASP A 103 0.97 -10.88 -13.70
N ASP A 104 0.36 -10.67 -12.54
CA ASP A 104 0.16 -9.33 -11.97
C ASP A 104 0.54 -9.24 -10.49
N PHE A 105 1.01 -10.36 -9.91
CA PHE A 105 1.47 -10.50 -8.52
C PHE A 105 0.38 -10.26 -7.47
N ASN A 106 -0.86 -10.30 -7.89
CA ASN A 106 -2.04 -10.23 -7.04
C ASN A 106 -2.56 -11.65 -6.71
N MET A 107 -3.57 -11.73 -5.85
CA MET A 107 -4.22 -13.00 -5.48
C MET A 107 -4.72 -13.75 -6.72
N ASP A 108 -4.48 -15.04 -6.78
CA ASP A 108 -5.00 -15.89 -7.84
C ASP A 108 -6.50 -16.14 -7.67
N MET A 109 -7.29 -15.50 -8.52
CA MET A 109 -8.75 -15.59 -8.48
C MET A 109 -9.26 -16.96 -8.93
N ASN A 110 -8.48 -17.74 -9.69
CA ASN A 110 -8.87 -19.10 -10.08
C ASN A 110 -8.82 -20.04 -8.86
N SER A 111 -7.82 -19.87 -8.01
CA SER A 111 -7.66 -20.63 -6.77
C SER A 111 -8.62 -20.18 -5.67
N LEU A 112 -9.08 -18.93 -5.68
CA LEU A 112 -9.90 -18.33 -4.62
C LEU A 112 -11.20 -19.10 -4.37
N GLY A 113 -11.87 -19.61 -5.42
CA GLY A 113 -13.12 -20.35 -5.32
C GLY A 113 -13.02 -21.63 -4.47
N GLY A 114 -11.84 -22.27 -4.44
CA GLY A 114 -11.55 -23.44 -3.60
C GLY A 114 -11.18 -23.11 -2.16
N VAL A 115 -10.86 -21.81 -1.88
CA VAL A 115 -10.47 -21.35 -0.55
C VAL A 115 -11.66 -20.81 0.25
N ILE A 116 -12.64 -20.20 -0.45
CA ILE A 116 -13.85 -19.66 0.19
C ILE A 116 -14.75 -20.81 0.67
N CYS A 117 -15.16 -20.75 1.93
CA CYS A 117 -16.05 -21.74 2.54
C CYS A 117 -17.10 -21.07 3.46
N GLY A 118 -17.97 -21.85 4.08
CA GLY A 118 -19.02 -21.36 4.99
C GLY A 118 -18.51 -20.57 6.21
N LYS A 119 -17.22 -20.68 6.55
CA LYS A 119 -16.56 -19.92 7.65
C LYS A 119 -15.96 -18.61 7.19
N THR A 120 -15.88 -18.35 5.88
CA THR A 120 -15.24 -17.15 5.31
C THR A 120 -16.10 -15.92 5.59
N LEU A 121 -15.54 -14.98 6.37
CA LEU A 121 -16.13 -13.69 6.69
C LEU A 121 -15.93 -12.70 5.55
N CYS A 122 -14.70 -12.61 5.07
CA CYS A 122 -14.35 -11.67 4.00
C CYS A 122 -13.13 -12.12 3.18
N VAL A 123 -13.04 -11.57 1.97
CA VAL A 123 -11.87 -11.65 1.09
C VAL A 123 -11.20 -10.28 1.04
N LEU A 124 -9.91 -10.24 1.31
CA LEU A 124 -9.07 -9.04 1.23
C LEU A 124 -8.28 -9.03 -0.09
N GLY A 125 -8.73 -8.26 -1.05
CA GLY A 125 -7.99 -8.01 -2.28
C GLY A 125 -6.99 -6.88 -2.09
N VAL A 126 -5.71 -7.22 -2.15
CA VAL A 126 -4.62 -6.23 -2.03
C VAL A 126 -4.21 -5.77 -3.41
N HIS A 127 -4.21 -4.48 -3.65
CA HIS A 127 -3.72 -3.90 -4.91
C HIS A 127 -2.20 -3.74 -4.86
N MET A 128 -1.47 -4.86 -5.00
CA MET A 128 -0.02 -4.87 -4.87
C MET A 128 0.65 -3.99 -5.92
N PHE A 129 1.63 -3.21 -5.48
CA PHE A 129 2.39 -2.25 -6.32
C PHE A 129 1.53 -1.18 -7.01
N GLY A 130 0.26 -1.05 -6.63
CA GLY A 130 -0.73 -0.21 -7.30
C GLY A 130 -1.41 -0.88 -8.49
N ILE A 131 -1.16 -2.16 -8.75
CA ILE A 131 -1.88 -2.95 -9.75
C ILE A 131 -3.20 -3.39 -9.12
N VAL A 132 -4.32 -3.00 -9.72
CA VAL A 132 -5.65 -3.28 -9.16
C VAL A 132 -5.94 -4.78 -9.18
N GLN A 133 -6.26 -5.36 -8.01
CA GLN A 133 -6.76 -6.74 -7.89
C GLN A 133 -8.06 -6.86 -8.66
N LYS A 134 -8.07 -7.66 -9.69
CA LYS A 134 -9.26 -7.99 -10.48
C LYS A 134 -10.13 -9.02 -9.74
N GLY A 135 -11.37 -9.19 -10.18
CA GLY A 135 -12.24 -10.27 -9.71
C GLY A 135 -12.96 -10.02 -8.38
N LEU A 136 -12.77 -8.86 -7.72
CA LEU A 136 -13.48 -8.56 -6.47
C LEU A 136 -14.98 -8.34 -6.67
N VAL A 137 -15.38 -7.77 -7.80
CA VAL A 137 -16.80 -7.58 -8.14
C VAL A 137 -17.45 -8.94 -8.38
N GLU A 138 -16.82 -9.78 -9.17
CA GLU A 138 -17.24 -11.15 -9.46
C GLU A 138 -17.28 -12.01 -8.19
N THR A 139 -16.31 -11.83 -7.29
CA THR A 139 -16.31 -12.53 -5.99
C THR A 139 -17.55 -12.16 -5.17
N ARG A 140 -17.87 -10.87 -5.08
CA ARG A 140 -19.06 -10.40 -4.36
C ARG A 140 -20.37 -10.93 -4.96
N GLU A 141 -20.46 -10.98 -6.29
CA GLU A 141 -21.63 -11.50 -6.99
C GLU A 141 -21.81 -13.01 -6.79
N ARG A 142 -20.68 -13.76 -6.81
CA ARG A 142 -20.68 -15.21 -6.63
C ARG A 142 -20.87 -15.65 -5.18
N PHE A 143 -20.38 -14.84 -4.22
CA PHE A 143 -20.42 -15.15 -2.79
C PHE A 143 -21.03 -13.97 -2.00
N PRO A 144 -22.36 -13.74 -2.11
CA PRO A 144 -23.02 -12.57 -1.54
C PRO A 144 -22.94 -12.48 -0.01
N ASP A 145 -22.71 -13.61 0.67
CA ASP A 145 -22.54 -13.68 2.11
C ASP A 145 -21.07 -13.49 2.58
N VAL A 146 -20.16 -13.15 1.68
CA VAL A 146 -18.75 -12.90 1.94
C VAL A 146 -18.42 -11.46 1.60
N PHE A 147 -17.98 -10.68 2.57
CA PHE A 147 -17.59 -9.29 2.32
C PHE A 147 -16.32 -9.21 1.48
N THR A 148 -16.27 -8.25 0.57
CA THR A 148 -15.07 -7.93 -0.20
C THR A 148 -14.43 -6.65 0.30
N ILE A 149 -13.14 -6.73 0.66
CA ILE A 149 -12.35 -5.59 1.15
C ILE A 149 -11.24 -5.29 0.16
N GLU A 150 -11.04 -4.00 -0.17
CA GLU A 150 -9.90 -3.52 -0.96
C GLU A 150 -8.83 -2.94 -0.05
N ASP A 151 -7.61 -3.49 -0.09
CA ASP A 151 -6.43 -2.80 0.43
C ASP A 151 -5.86 -1.88 -0.65
N CYS A 152 -6.19 -0.61 -0.56
CA CYS A 152 -5.72 0.45 -1.46
C CYS A 152 -4.46 1.16 -0.93
N ALA A 153 -3.76 0.60 0.07
CA ALA A 153 -2.59 1.25 0.67
C ALA A 153 -1.46 1.55 -0.35
N GLN A 154 -1.42 0.86 -1.47
CA GLN A 154 -0.46 1.08 -2.56
C GLN A 154 -1.09 1.63 -3.84
N ALA A 155 -2.41 1.85 -3.86
CA ALA A 155 -3.18 2.04 -5.10
C ALA A 155 -3.94 3.38 -5.21
N MET A 156 -3.61 4.38 -4.35
CA MET A 156 -4.20 5.71 -4.51
C MET A 156 -3.89 6.27 -5.91
N GLY A 157 -4.95 6.52 -6.70
CA GLY A 157 -4.86 6.98 -8.09
C GLY A 157 -4.70 5.88 -9.13
N SER A 158 -4.72 4.60 -8.75
CA SER A 158 -4.83 3.47 -9.68
C SER A 158 -6.26 3.35 -10.21
N LYS A 159 -6.37 2.86 -11.46
CA LYS A 159 -7.67 2.66 -12.11
C LYS A 159 -7.76 1.29 -12.78
N LEU A 160 -8.98 0.76 -12.83
CA LEU A 160 -9.36 -0.38 -13.65
C LEU A 160 -10.64 -0.01 -14.43
N LYS A 161 -10.63 -0.12 -15.75
CA LYS A 161 -11.73 0.29 -16.64
C LYS A 161 -12.22 1.72 -16.34
N GLY A 162 -11.26 2.64 -16.12
CA GLY A 162 -11.53 4.04 -15.80
C GLY A 162 -12.02 4.33 -14.38
N LYS A 163 -12.35 3.32 -13.58
CA LYS A 163 -12.84 3.45 -12.20
C LYS A 163 -11.68 3.43 -11.20
N ASP A 164 -11.67 4.34 -10.24
CA ASP A 164 -10.62 4.44 -9.24
C ASP A 164 -10.65 3.24 -8.26
N ALA A 165 -9.46 2.77 -7.85
CA ALA A 165 -9.30 1.80 -6.78
C ALA A 165 -10.00 2.30 -5.50
N GLY A 166 -10.60 1.38 -4.75
CA GLY A 166 -11.45 1.69 -3.60
C GLY A 166 -12.95 1.69 -3.91
N ASN A 167 -13.32 1.36 -5.16
CA ASN A 167 -14.72 1.34 -5.61
C ASN A 167 -15.22 -0.04 -6.06
N PHE A 168 -14.41 -1.11 -5.95
CA PHE A 168 -14.75 -2.45 -6.42
C PHE A 168 -15.36 -3.32 -5.32
N GLY A 169 -14.83 -3.30 -4.11
CA GLY A 169 -15.30 -4.05 -2.96
C GLY A 169 -16.46 -3.39 -2.20
N ASP A 170 -16.95 -4.03 -1.17
CA ASP A 170 -17.94 -3.48 -0.24
C ASP A 170 -17.31 -2.41 0.65
N ILE A 171 -16.06 -2.65 1.05
CA ILE A 171 -15.27 -1.75 1.89
C ILE A 171 -13.90 -1.59 1.25
N SER A 172 -13.32 -0.41 1.39
CA SER A 172 -11.92 -0.19 1.04
C SER A 172 -11.20 0.58 2.15
N PHE A 173 -9.88 0.38 2.23
CA PHE A 173 -9.06 1.23 3.09
C PHE A 173 -7.80 1.70 2.39
N PHE A 174 -7.34 2.87 2.79
CA PHE A 174 -6.14 3.53 2.26
C PHE A 174 -5.16 3.81 3.39
N SER A 175 -3.89 3.90 3.04
CA SER A 175 -2.85 4.32 3.97
C SER A 175 -2.18 5.59 3.45
N PHE A 176 -2.00 6.57 4.33
CA PHE A 176 -1.30 7.83 4.07
C PHE A 176 0.09 7.85 4.73
N ASN A 177 0.64 6.68 5.01
CA ASN A 177 1.97 6.55 5.60
C ASN A 177 3.06 6.96 4.60
N ARG A 178 4.30 7.04 5.11
CA ARG A 178 5.50 7.37 4.32
C ARG A 178 5.60 6.51 3.05
N GLY A 179 5.92 7.16 1.93
CA GLY A 179 6.12 6.48 0.64
C GLY A 179 4.85 6.16 -0.16
N LYS A 180 3.67 6.49 0.36
CA LYS A 180 2.41 6.37 -0.36
C LYS A 180 2.20 7.54 -1.33
N ASN A 181 1.34 7.37 -2.34
CA ASN A 181 1.06 8.40 -3.34
C ASN A 181 0.45 9.69 -2.75
N LEU A 182 -0.34 9.52 -1.70
CA LEU A 182 -0.77 10.58 -0.79
C LEU A 182 -0.16 10.26 0.58
N SER A 183 0.76 11.08 1.05
CA SER A 183 1.45 10.84 2.33
C SER A 183 1.31 12.02 3.26
N THR A 184 0.79 11.78 4.45
CA THR A 184 0.70 12.73 5.56
C THR A 184 1.51 12.26 6.78
N TYR A 185 2.49 11.38 6.55
CA TYR A 185 3.32 10.73 7.57
C TYR A 185 2.53 9.93 8.60
N GLY A 186 1.51 9.26 8.15
CA GLY A 186 0.54 8.49 8.93
C GLY A 186 -0.87 8.83 8.47
N GLY A 187 -1.82 8.07 9.00
CA GLY A 187 -3.22 8.20 8.61
C GLY A 187 -3.69 7.11 7.68
N GLY A 188 -5.00 6.98 7.65
CA GLY A 188 -5.72 6.08 6.78
C GLY A 188 -7.16 6.55 6.60
N LEU A 189 -7.78 6.00 5.59
CA LEU A 189 -9.16 6.24 5.22
C LEU A 189 -9.86 4.90 5.08
N VAL A 190 -11.06 4.77 5.63
CA VAL A 190 -12.03 3.69 5.33
C VAL A 190 -13.12 4.27 4.46
N SER A 191 -13.51 3.53 3.43
CA SER A 191 -14.66 3.86 2.59
C SER A 191 -15.62 2.67 2.57
N ALA A 192 -16.83 2.84 3.11
CA ALA A 192 -17.87 1.82 3.13
C ALA A 192 -18.93 2.10 2.07
N ARG A 193 -19.43 1.03 1.42
CA ARG A 193 -20.35 1.13 0.29
C ARG A 193 -21.75 1.51 0.72
N ASP A 194 -22.22 0.94 1.80
CA ASP A 194 -23.58 1.12 2.28
C ASP A 194 -23.61 1.58 3.74
N GLU A 195 -24.79 2.08 4.15
CA GLU A 195 -25.02 2.67 5.47
C GLU A 195 -24.95 1.64 6.59
N LYS A 196 -25.37 0.39 6.37
CA LYS A 196 -25.31 -0.67 7.38
C LYS A 196 -23.86 -0.98 7.77
N ILE A 197 -23.00 -1.17 6.77
CA ILE A 197 -21.55 -1.38 7.00
C ILE A 197 -20.95 -0.14 7.66
N ALA A 198 -21.32 1.06 7.21
CA ALA A 198 -20.84 2.31 7.79
C ALA A 198 -21.20 2.43 9.28
N GLY A 199 -22.44 2.08 9.66
CA GLY A 199 -22.88 2.05 11.05
C GLY A 199 -22.07 1.07 11.91
N LEU A 200 -21.76 -0.10 11.39
CA LEU A 200 -20.90 -1.07 12.09
C LEU A 200 -19.48 -0.55 12.31
N ILE A 201 -18.90 0.12 11.29
CA ILE A 201 -17.56 0.71 11.41
C ILE A 201 -17.57 1.86 12.41
N GLN A 202 -18.59 2.71 12.39
CA GLN A 202 -18.74 3.80 13.35
C GLN A 202 -18.85 3.27 14.77
N LYS A 203 -19.66 2.23 14.99
CA LYS A 203 -19.79 1.57 16.29
C LYS A 203 -18.45 0.99 16.75
N ALA A 204 -17.74 0.24 15.89
CA ALA A 204 -16.45 -0.32 16.22
C ALA A 204 -15.40 0.75 16.59
N ALA A 205 -15.45 1.92 15.94
CA ALA A 205 -14.60 3.05 16.26
C ALA A 205 -14.93 3.66 17.62
N LEU A 206 -16.22 3.82 17.95
CA LEU A 206 -16.67 4.31 19.26
C LEU A 206 -16.30 3.32 20.38
N ASP A 207 -16.56 2.03 20.19
CA ASP A 207 -16.23 0.98 21.16
C ASP A 207 -14.72 0.86 21.39
N SER A 208 -13.90 1.27 20.43
CA SER A 208 -12.45 1.31 20.53
C SER A 208 -11.91 2.56 21.24
N GLY A 209 -12.78 3.51 21.55
CA GLY A 209 -12.42 4.73 22.28
C GLY A 209 -11.36 5.59 21.59
N ALA A 210 -11.31 5.60 20.23
CA ALA A 210 -10.30 6.29 19.44
C ALA A 210 -10.10 7.76 19.88
N PRO A 211 -9.05 8.09 20.68
CA PRO A 211 -8.85 9.46 21.15
C PRO A 211 -8.31 10.35 20.02
N PRO A 212 -8.53 11.67 20.10
CA PRO A 212 -7.85 12.62 19.25
C PRO A 212 -6.34 12.60 19.51
N LEU A 213 -5.55 13.04 18.54
CA LEU A 213 -4.12 13.27 18.75
C LEU A 213 -3.89 14.46 19.68
N THR A 214 -2.99 14.30 20.63
CA THR A 214 -2.54 15.39 21.51
C THR A 214 -1.78 16.46 20.72
N LEU A 215 -1.64 17.65 21.28
CA LEU A 215 -0.88 18.73 20.64
C LEU A 215 0.59 18.32 20.41
N SER A 216 1.20 17.62 21.37
CA SER A 216 2.58 17.12 21.22
C SER A 216 2.73 16.15 20.07
N GLU A 217 1.79 15.23 19.87
CA GLU A 217 1.78 14.30 18.73
C GLU A 217 1.59 15.02 17.39
N LYS A 218 0.73 16.04 17.34
CA LYS A 218 0.55 16.87 16.13
C LYS A 218 1.84 17.63 15.78
N ILE A 219 2.53 18.17 16.78
CA ILE A 219 3.83 18.84 16.60
C ILE A 219 4.90 17.83 16.15
N GLU A 220 4.94 16.64 16.75
CA GLU A 220 5.84 15.56 16.34
C GLU A 220 5.65 15.18 14.87
N ILE A 221 4.40 15.07 14.40
CA ILE A 221 4.08 14.81 12.98
C ILE A 221 4.65 15.91 12.09
N LEU A 222 4.51 17.18 12.47
CA LEU A 222 5.08 18.32 11.72
C LEU A 222 6.60 18.24 11.62
N PHE A 223 7.29 17.95 12.72
CA PHE A 223 8.74 17.74 12.73
C PHE A 223 9.16 16.58 11.83
N LYS A 224 8.46 15.44 11.93
CA LYS A 224 8.72 14.26 11.09
C LYS A 224 8.50 14.55 9.61
N LEU A 225 7.49 15.35 9.26
CA LEU A 225 7.24 15.79 7.88
C LEU A 225 8.35 16.69 7.34
N LEU A 226 8.83 17.64 8.15
CA LEU A 226 9.97 18.50 7.78
C LEU A 226 11.25 17.67 7.61
N ALA A 227 11.55 16.79 8.55
CA ALA A 227 12.71 15.89 8.49
C ALA A 227 12.66 14.97 7.26
N LEU A 228 11.49 14.39 6.97
CA LEU A 228 11.28 13.56 5.78
C LEU A 228 11.51 14.38 4.49
N ASN A 229 11.03 15.61 4.46
CA ASN A 229 11.18 16.49 3.30
C ASN A 229 12.66 16.83 3.03
N LEU A 230 13.45 16.99 4.08
CA LEU A 230 14.91 17.14 3.98
C LEU A 230 15.57 15.81 3.56
N ALA A 231 15.19 14.72 4.18
CA ALA A 231 15.74 13.38 3.89
C ALA A 231 15.48 12.89 2.47
N ILE A 232 14.40 13.35 1.80
CA ILE A 232 14.11 13.00 0.39
C ILE A 232 15.10 13.68 -0.59
N ASN A 233 15.81 14.72 -0.18
CA ASN A 233 16.86 15.32 -1.03
C ASN A 233 17.94 14.25 -1.28
N PRO A 234 18.32 13.93 -2.55
CA PRO A 234 19.24 12.84 -2.85
C PRO A 234 20.62 12.98 -2.20
N LEU A 235 21.11 14.22 -1.96
CA LEU A 235 22.35 14.47 -1.23
C LEU A 235 22.19 14.13 0.27
N VAL A 236 21.15 14.69 0.91
CA VAL A 236 20.87 14.46 2.32
C VAL A 236 20.57 12.97 2.55
N TYR A 237 19.75 12.36 1.66
CA TYR A 237 19.46 10.94 1.71
C TYR A 237 20.73 10.08 1.60
N GLY A 238 21.63 10.43 0.68
CA GLY A 238 22.91 9.72 0.51
C GLY A 238 23.79 9.80 1.75
N LEU A 239 23.89 10.98 2.39
CA LEU A 239 24.63 11.18 3.63
C LEU A 239 24.02 10.41 4.82
N LEU A 240 22.70 10.41 4.94
CA LEU A 240 21.97 9.72 6.02
C LEU A 240 21.76 8.22 5.76
N TYR A 241 22.08 7.74 4.57
CA TYR A 241 21.79 6.36 4.16
C TYR A 241 22.36 5.28 5.10
N PRO A 242 23.62 5.40 5.60
CA PRO A 242 24.15 4.40 6.52
C PRO A 242 23.34 4.25 7.81
N LEU A 243 22.73 5.36 8.27
CA LEU A 243 21.85 5.36 9.44
C LEU A 243 20.46 4.83 9.06
N ILE A 244 19.87 5.35 7.99
CA ILE A 244 18.51 4.97 7.53
C ILE A 244 18.45 3.48 7.19
N SER A 245 19.49 2.92 6.57
CA SER A 245 19.52 1.51 6.16
C SER A 245 19.42 0.53 7.32
N ARG A 246 19.87 0.91 8.52
CA ARG A 246 19.75 0.08 9.74
C ARG A 246 18.31 -0.08 10.24
N PHE A 247 17.40 0.82 9.84
CA PHE A 247 15.99 0.84 10.26
C PHE A 247 15.02 0.42 9.15
N LYS A 248 15.53 -0.24 8.10
CA LYS A 248 14.68 -0.61 6.95
C LYS A 248 13.91 -1.91 7.14
N ASP A 249 14.40 -2.80 7.96
CA ASP A 249 13.72 -4.06 8.27
C ASP A 249 12.56 -3.76 9.23
N THR A 250 11.42 -3.46 8.64
CA THR A 250 10.18 -3.24 9.40
C THR A 250 9.58 -4.58 9.79
N MET A 251 9.81 -4.99 11.03
CA MET A 251 9.02 -6.04 11.65
C MET A 251 7.54 -5.60 11.69
N PRO A 252 6.59 -6.52 11.51
CA PRO A 252 5.18 -6.21 11.73
C PRO A 252 5.00 -5.61 13.13
N PRO A 253 4.14 -4.59 13.30
CA PRO A 253 3.94 -3.98 14.61
C PRO A 253 3.33 -5.00 15.57
N GLU A 254 3.77 -4.98 16.83
CA GLU A 254 3.22 -5.85 17.87
C GLU A 254 1.84 -5.39 18.31
N ASP A 255 1.54 -4.09 18.20
CA ASP A 255 0.28 -3.50 18.62
C ASP A 255 -0.34 -2.56 17.59
N ILE A 256 -1.66 -2.36 17.66
CA ILE A 256 -2.45 -1.50 16.78
C ILE A 256 -3.02 -0.35 17.60
N ILE A 257 -2.39 0.80 17.46
CA ILE A 257 -2.86 2.03 18.10
C ILE A 257 -3.95 2.65 17.23
N ILE A 258 -5.12 2.87 17.83
CA ILE A 258 -6.26 3.50 17.16
C ILE A 258 -6.41 4.91 17.70
N LYS A 259 -6.32 5.91 16.81
CA LYS A 259 -6.57 7.34 17.12
C LYS A 259 -7.33 7.99 15.98
N GLN A 260 -7.95 9.12 16.26
CA GLN A 260 -8.57 9.96 15.24
C GLN A 260 -7.51 10.56 14.31
N TYR A 261 -7.91 10.93 13.11
CA TYR A 261 -7.06 11.63 12.15
C TYR A 261 -7.03 13.13 12.49
N SER A 262 -5.84 13.71 12.52
CA SER A 262 -5.69 15.11 12.95
C SER A 262 -5.99 16.12 11.85
N GLY A 263 -6.39 17.32 12.25
CA GLY A 263 -6.59 18.45 11.33
C GLY A 263 -5.33 18.86 10.61
N VAL A 264 -4.16 18.73 11.24
CA VAL A 264 -2.86 18.94 10.59
C VAL A 264 -2.67 17.99 9.41
N GLN A 265 -2.87 16.69 9.63
CA GLN A 265 -2.76 15.69 8.57
C GLN A 265 -3.83 15.88 7.49
N ALA A 266 -5.07 16.23 7.88
CA ALA A 266 -6.14 16.54 6.95
C ALA A 266 -5.81 17.78 6.09
N GLY A 267 -5.22 18.82 6.67
CA GLY A 267 -4.76 20.01 5.95
C GLY A 267 -3.69 19.71 4.90
N ILE A 268 -2.74 18.83 5.24
CA ILE A 268 -1.72 18.36 4.30
C ILE A 268 -2.35 17.51 3.19
N ALA A 269 -3.25 16.58 3.55
CA ALA A 269 -3.95 15.75 2.57
C ALA A 269 -4.76 16.60 1.59
N LEU A 270 -5.50 17.62 2.07
CA LEU A 270 -6.24 18.57 1.24
C LEU A 270 -5.33 19.28 0.22
N ALA A 271 -4.14 19.71 0.66
CA ALA A 271 -3.19 20.39 -0.20
C ALA A 271 -2.55 19.45 -1.24
N LEU A 272 -2.36 18.17 -0.91
CA LEU A 272 -1.72 17.18 -1.79
C LEU A 272 -2.71 16.49 -2.74
N LEU A 273 -3.97 16.35 -2.34
CA LEU A 273 -4.96 15.52 -3.06
C LEU A 273 -5.15 15.97 -4.51
N GLY A 274 -5.14 17.27 -4.78
CA GLY A 274 -5.20 17.81 -6.13
C GLY A 274 -4.05 17.36 -7.04
N GLY A 275 -2.88 17.05 -6.49
CA GLY A 275 -1.71 16.56 -7.22
C GLY A 275 -1.64 15.05 -7.41
N VAL A 276 -2.50 14.27 -6.74
CA VAL A 276 -2.44 12.79 -6.77
C VAL A 276 -2.61 12.25 -8.20
N LYS A 277 -3.54 12.82 -8.97
CA LYS A 277 -3.78 12.41 -10.37
C LYS A 277 -2.52 12.56 -11.22
N GLU A 278 -1.80 13.66 -11.09
CA GLU A 278 -0.57 13.92 -11.83
C GLU A 278 0.57 13.01 -11.36
N ILE A 279 0.72 12.83 -10.05
CA ILE A 279 1.71 11.90 -9.48
C ILE A 279 1.45 10.47 -10.01
N SER A 280 0.21 10.01 -10.01
CA SER A 280 -0.15 8.66 -10.48
C SER A 280 0.10 8.49 -11.98
N LYS A 281 -0.23 9.51 -12.79
CA LYS A 281 0.06 9.54 -14.24
C LYS A 281 1.56 9.44 -14.51
N ASN A 282 2.38 10.20 -13.78
CA ASN A 282 3.83 10.18 -13.93
C ASN A 282 4.42 8.83 -13.50
N ARG A 283 3.95 8.25 -12.40
CA ARG A 283 4.37 6.92 -11.95
C ARG A 283 3.99 5.83 -12.96
N TYR A 284 2.78 5.89 -13.49
CA TYR A 284 2.32 5.00 -14.57
C TYR A 284 3.24 5.09 -15.79
N ALA A 285 3.51 6.31 -16.27
CA ALA A 285 4.37 6.51 -17.42
C ALA A 285 5.80 5.96 -17.20
N LEU A 286 6.39 6.21 -16.03
CA LEU A 286 7.71 5.69 -15.67
C LEU A 286 7.71 4.16 -15.57
N GLY A 287 6.68 3.56 -14.95
CA GLY A 287 6.54 2.11 -14.85
C GLY A 287 6.40 1.47 -16.23
N MET A 288 5.57 2.03 -17.12
CA MET A 288 5.39 1.53 -18.47
C MET A 288 6.65 1.68 -19.33
N LYS A 289 7.43 2.77 -19.17
CA LYS A 289 8.74 2.91 -19.82
C LYS A 289 9.73 1.83 -19.36
N LEU A 290 9.77 1.50 -18.08
CA LEU A 290 10.61 0.41 -17.57
C LEU A 290 10.14 -0.94 -18.14
N ILE A 291 8.84 -1.23 -18.14
CA ILE A 291 8.29 -2.46 -18.72
C ILE A 291 8.65 -2.56 -20.19
N ALA A 292 8.42 -1.51 -20.97
CA ALA A 292 8.75 -1.48 -22.40
C ALA A 292 10.26 -1.67 -22.65
N GLY A 293 11.11 -1.00 -21.86
CA GLY A 293 12.56 -1.12 -21.96
C GLY A 293 13.10 -2.49 -21.58
N LEU A 294 12.38 -3.26 -20.76
CA LEU A 294 12.77 -4.60 -20.31
C LEU A 294 12.05 -5.72 -21.05
N LYS A 295 11.07 -5.41 -21.89
CA LYS A 295 10.32 -6.42 -22.67
C LYS A 295 11.26 -7.28 -23.49
N GLY A 296 11.07 -8.61 -23.43
CA GLY A 296 11.90 -9.59 -24.11
C GLY A 296 13.29 -9.83 -23.48
N THR A 297 13.56 -9.29 -22.29
CA THR A 297 14.77 -9.62 -21.55
C THR A 297 14.65 -11.03 -20.97
N GLU A 298 15.50 -11.95 -21.39
CA GLU A 298 15.50 -13.33 -20.94
C GLU A 298 15.71 -13.44 -19.43
N GLY A 299 15.04 -14.38 -18.77
CA GLY A 299 15.14 -14.62 -17.32
C GLY A 299 14.55 -13.50 -16.45
N VAL A 300 13.68 -12.65 -17.02
CA VAL A 300 12.99 -11.55 -16.35
C VAL A 300 11.49 -11.65 -16.55
N ILE A 301 10.73 -11.70 -15.45
CA ILE A 301 9.26 -11.69 -15.45
C ILE A 301 8.80 -10.29 -15.04
N LEU A 302 7.98 -9.68 -15.89
CA LEU A 302 7.39 -8.35 -15.71
C LEU A 302 5.88 -8.48 -15.46
N PRO A 303 5.26 -7.54 -14.72
CA PRO A 303 3.82 -7.55 -14.55
C PRO A 303 3.12 -7.35 -15.90
N LYS A 304 2.10 -8.17 -16.18
CA LYS A 304 1.24 -8.02 -17.35
C LYS A 304 0.19 -6.94 -17.06
N ILE A 305 0.34 -5.81 -17.71
CA ILE A 305 -0.59 -4.68 -17.59
C ILE A 305 -1.42 -4.63 -18.86
N ASP A 306 -2.73 -4.87 -18.73
CA ASP A 306 -3.67 -4.71 -19.82
C ASP A 306 -4.10 -3.24 -20.00
N GLU A 307 -4.71 -2.93 -21.14
CA GLU A 307 -5.13 -1.57 -21.51
C GLU A 307 -6.20 -1.00 -20.57
N ALA A 308 -6.98 -1.88 -19.92
CA ALA A 308 -8.02 -1.47 -18.97
C ALA A 308 -7.45 -1.05 -17.60
N THR A 309 -6.17 -1.37 -17.35
CA THR A 309 -5.53 -1.16 -16.04
C THR A 309 -4.54 0.01 -16.10
N GLN A 310 -4.68 0.96 -15.19
CA GLN A 310 -3.75 2.08 -14.98
C GLN A 310 -3.19 2.04 -13.55
N PRO A 311 -2.13 1.26 -13.30
CA PRO A 311 -1.54 1.15 -11.97
C PRO A 311 -0.81 2.45 -11.60
N ALA A 312 -0.98 2.89 -10.37
CA ALA A 312 -0.27 4.05 -9.84
C ALA A 312 1.18 3.73 -9.44
N PHE A 313 1.66 2.55 -9.69
CA PHE A 313 3.01 2.04 -9.40
C PHE A 313 3.75 2.76 -8.28
N ASN A 314 3.46 2.46 -7.02
CA ASN A 314 4.26 3.03 -5.94
C ASN A 314 5.74 2.57 -6.02
N ARG A 315 5.98 1.47 -6.71
CA ARG A 315 7.25 0.91 -7.20
C ARG A 315 6.95 -0.12 -8.29
N LEU A 316 7.89 -0.39 -9.18
CA LEU A 316 7.76 -1.43 -10.19
C LEU A 316 8.41 -2.73 -9.70
N PRO A 317 7.68 -3.86 -9.59
CA PRO A 317 8.28 -5.16 -9.33
C PRO A 317 8.84 -5.75 -10.63
N VAL A 318 10.00 -6.38 -10.53
CA VAL A 318 10.63 -7.21 -11.56
C VAL A 318 11.10 -8.49 -10.90
N VAL A 319 10.75 -9.63 -11.46
CA VAL A 319 11.13 -10.93 -10.93
C VAL A 319 12.25 -11.51 -11.79
N PHE A 320 13.29 -12.00 -11.18
CA PHE A 320 14.46 -12.60 -11.83
C PHE A 320 14.41 -14.12 -11.66
N GLU A 321 14.54 -14.87 -12.72
CA GLU A 321 14.61 -16.34 -12.63
C GLU A 321 15.91 -16.79 -11.92
N ASP A 322 17.02 -16.06 -12.13
CA ASP A 322 18.30 -16.29 -11.47
C ASP A 322 18.51 -15.33 -10.28
N LEU A 323 18.68 -15.89 -9.07
CA LEU A 323 18.97 -15.15 -7.85
C LEU A 323 20.31 -14.41 -7.90
N ALA A 324 21.32 -15.02 -8.49
CA ALA A 324 22.64 -14.40 -8.59
C ALA A 324 22.58 -13.15 -9.50
N ARG A 325 21.79 -13.21 -10.57
CA ARG A 325 21.52 -12.06 -11.43
C ARG A 325 20.82 -10.94 -10.71
N ARG A 326 19.73 -11.26 -9.97
CA ARG A 326 19.03 -10.29 -9.11
C ARG A 326 19.99 -9.57 -8.18
N ASP A 327 20.87 -10.32 -7.50
CA ASP A 327 21.81 -9.77 -6.52
C ASP A 327 22.89 -8.91 -7.20
N ARG A 328 23.36 -9.30 -8.39
CA ARG A 328 24.27 -8.46 -9.20
C ARG A 328 23.62 -7.13 -9.60
N VAL A 329 22.34 -7.15 -10.04
CA VAL A 329 21.58 -5.95 -10.39
C VAL A 329 21.44 -5.03 -9.17
N GLU A 330 21.01 -5.59 -8.02
CA GLU A 330 20.86 -4.84 -6.77
C GLU A 330 22.18 -4.16 -6.37
N ALA A 331 23.29 -4.89 -6.40
CA ALA A 331 24.63 -4.36 -6.07
C ALA A 331 25.09 -3.29 -7.07
N ALA A 332 24.89 -3.51 -8.37
CA ALA A 332 25.26 -2.55 -9.41
C ALA A 332 24.52 -1.22 -9.28
N LEU A 333 23.19 -1.27 -9.05
CA LEU A 333 22.37 -0.07 -8.87
C LEU A 333 22.68 0.65 -7.54
N CYS A 334 22.93 -0.10 -6.48
CA CYS A 334 23.38 0.46 -5.20
C CYS A 334 24.68 1.27 -5.35
N LYS A 335 25.69 0.73 -6.08
CA LYS A 335 26.94 1.45 -6.42
C LYS A 335 26.66 2.72 -7.23
N GLN A 336 25.64 2.71 -8.07
CA GLN A 336 25.23 3.85 -8.89
C GLN A 336 24.31 4.83 -8.15
N GLY A 337 23.98 4.61 -6.88
CA GLY A 337 23.12 5.47 -6.08
C GLY A 337 21.64 5.34 -6.40
N ILE A 338 21.18 4.24 -6.98
CA ILE A 338 19.77 3.94 -7.18
C ILE A 338 19.37 2.85 -6.19
N GLU A 339 18.42 3.17 -5.33
CA GLU A 339 17.92 2.23 -4.33
C GLU A 339 16.88 1.30 -4.94
N THR A 340 17.01 0.01 -4.60
CA THR A 340 16.06 -1.06 -4.89
C THR A 340 15.57 -1.68 -3.59
N SER A 341 14.54 -2.52 -3.64
CA SER A 341 14.00 -3.21 -2.45
C SER A 341 13.35 -4.53 -2.83
N ARG A 342 13.51 -5.54 -1.99
CA ARG A 342 12.82 -6.83 -2.12
C ARG A 342 11.40 -6.78 -1.54
N LEU A 343 11.01 -5.71 -0.87
CA LEU A 343 9.75 -5.43 -0.18
C LEU A 343 9.48 -6.36 1.01
N TYR A 344 9.03 -7.59 0.78
CA TYR A 344 8.88 -8.64 1.79
C TYR A 344 9.75 -9.83 1.42
N TYR A 345 10.59 -10.26 2.36
CA TYR A 345 11.60 -11.32 2.11
C TYR A 345 11.00 -12.72 2.09
N GLN A 346 9.83 -12.89 2.69
CA GLN A 346 9.15 -14.18 2.85
C GLN A 346 7.65 -14.02 2.64
N PRO A 347 6.94 -15.06 2.15
CA PRO A 347 5.48 -15.11 2.16
C PRO A 347 4.95 -15.29 3.58
N LEU A 348 3.67 -14.95 3.80
CA LEU A 348 3.06 -14.87 5.13
C LEU A 348 3.13 -16.17 5.93
N HIS A 349 2.97 -17.34 5.30
CA HIS A 349 3.04 -18.64 5.99
C HIS A 349 4.45 -19.01 6.46
N GLN A 350 5.49 -18.36 5.94
CA GLN A 350 6.85 -18.52 6.43
C GLN A 350 7.23 -17.45 7.48
N MET A 351 6.43 -16.37 7.58
CA MET A 351 6.60 -15.33 8.61
C MET A 351 5.81 -15.63 9.89
N PHE A 352 4.70 -16.38 9.77
CA PHE A 352 3.77 -16.67 10.85
C PHE A 352 3.40 -18.14 10.87
N GLU A 353 3.24 -18.70 12.05
CA GLU A 353 2.66 -20.05 12.21
C GLU A 353 1.16 -20.00 11.92
N LEU A 354 0.78 -20.47 10.72
CA LEU A 354 -0.58 -20.49 10.20
C LEU A 354 -1.07 -21.89 9.83
N GLY A 355 -0.30 -22.92 10.15
CA GLY A 355 -0.65 -24.32 9.87
C GLY A 355 -0.36 -24.79 8.43
N TYR A 356 0.36 -24.00 7.64
CA TYR A 356 0.78 -24.34 6.28
C TYR A 356 2.20 -24.92 6.25
N LYS A 357 2.49 -25.73 5.22
CA LYS A 357 3.84 -26.23 4.95
C LYS A 357 4.68 -25.12 4.29
N LYS A 358 6.00 -25.25 4.38
CA LYS A 358 6.95 -24.27 3.80
C LYS A 358 6.83 -24.14 2.28
N GLU A 359 6.44 -25.22 1.62
CA GLU A 359 6.30 -25.34 0.16
C GLU A 359 4.93 -24.92 -0.36
N ASP A 360 3.95 -24.70 0.53
CA ASP A 360 2.65 -24.21 0.14
C ASP A 360 2.79 -22.82 -0.50
N PHE A 361 1.89 -22.49 -1.41
CA PHE A 361 1.89 -21.22 -2.15
C PHE A 361 3.16 -20.99 -3.00
N PRO A 362 3.42 -21.88 -3.98
CA PRO A 362 4.67 -21.90 -4.74
C PRO A 362 4.97 -20.58 -5.46
N ASN A 363 3.95 -19.89 -6.01
CA ASN A 363 4.14 -18.60 -6.67
C ASN A 363 4.55 -17.51 -5.67
N ALA A 364 3.92 -17.45 -4.48
CA ALA A 364 4.29 -16.51 -3.44
C ALA A 364 5.71 -16.77 -2.92
N CYS A 365 6.09 -18.05 -2.77
CA CYS A 365 7.44 -18.47 -2.39
C CYS A 365 8.48 -18.07 -3.43
N PHE A 366 8.20 -18.34 -4.70
CA PHE A 366 9.07 -17.94 -5.81
C PHE A 366 9.20 -16.42 -5.87
N PHE A 367 8.08 -15.72 -5.90
CA PHE A 367 8.05 -14.27 -5.98
C PHE A 367 8.86 -13.60 -4.85
N ALA A 368 8.64 -13.99 -3.60
CA ALA A 368 9.32 -13.42 -2.43
C ALA A 368 10.84 -13.50 -2.53
N LYS A 369 11.36 -14.63 -3.06
CA LYS A 369 12.79 -14.86 -3.23
C LYS A 369 13.37 -14.09 -4.41
N HIS A 370 12.62 -13.95 -5.50
CA HIS A 370 13.12 -13.53 -6.81
C HIS A 370 12.82 -12.07 -7.16
N VAL A 371 11.93 -11.40 -6.42
CA VAL A 371 11.54 -10.02 -6.71
C VAL A 371 12.63 -9.01 -6.34
N LEU A 372 12.79 -8.01 -7.19
CA LEU A 372 13.45 -6.74 -6.88
C LEU A 372 12.54 -5.62 -7.38
N THR A 373 12.32 -4.60 -6.55
CA THR A 373 11.45 -3.48 -6.91
C THR A 373 12.25 -2.22 -7.18
N PHE A 374 11.77 -1.43 -8.15
CA PHE A 374 12.44 -0.24 -8.67
C PHE A 374 11.60 1.02 -8.43
N PRO A 375 12.26 2.18 -8.20
CA PRO A 375 11.56 3.44 -7.99
C PRO A 375 10.80 3.87 -9.26
N THR A 376 9.62 4.46 -9.06
CA THR A 376 8.76 5.03 -10.12
C THR A 376 8.29 6.45 -9.78
N HIS A 377 8.91 7.08 -8.78
CA HIS A 377 8.49 8.42 -8.37
C HIS A 377 9.02 9.52 -9.31
N PRO A 378 8.39 10.72 -9.36
CA PRO A 378 8.71 11.77 -10.32
C PRO A 378 10.17 12.34 -10.28
N ARG A 379 10.98 11.93 -9.31
CA ARG A 379 12.41 12.29 -9.25
C ARG A 379 13.32 11.34 -10.03
N LEU A 380 12.77 10.25 -10.56
CA LEU A 380 13.51 9.36 -11.44
C LEU A 380 13.68 10.05 -12.80
N THR A 381 14.92 10.42 -13.12
CA THR A 381 15.25 11.04 -14.43
C THR A 381 15.32 9.99 -15.53
N GLU A 382 15.19 10.37 -16.79
CA GLU A 382 15.37 9.48 -17.95
C GLU A 382 16.74 8.78 -17.89
N ARG A 383 17.81 9.50 -17.55
CA ARG A 383 19.14 8.91 -17.36
C ARG A 383 19.16 7.84 -16.28
N SER A 384 18.41 8.02 -15.19
CA SER A 384 18.33 7.00 -14.12
C SER A 384 17.53 5.79 -14.57
N LEU A 385 16.49 5.99 -15.36
CA LEU A 385 15.68 4.94 -15.97
C LEU A 385 16.52 4.08 -16.94
N GLU A 386 17.30 4.72 -17.81
CA GLU A 386 18.24 4.03 -18.72
C GLU A 386 19.30 3.22 -17.95
N ARG A 387 19.80 3.74 -16.84
CA ARG A 387 20.75 3.01 -15.97
C ARG A 387 20.12 1.76 -15.36
N ILE A 388 18.84 1.82 -14.92
CA ILE A 388 18.12 0.65 -14.44
C ILE A 388 17.99 -0.39 -15.53
N ILE A 389 17.49 0.01 -16.71
CA ILE A 389 17.32 -0.89 -17.86
C ILE A 389 18.65 -1.53 -18.25
N THR A 390 19.71 -0.73 -18.36
CA THR A 390 21.04 -1.20 -18.75
C THR A 390 21.61 -2.18 -17.71
N ALA A 391 21.45 -1.90 -16.40
CA ALA A 391 21.93 -2.78 -15.35
C ALA A 391 21.24 -4.14 -15.39
N ILE A 392 19.93 -4.19 -15.71
CA ILE A 392 19.17 -5.43 -15.80
C ILE A 392 19.56 -6.23 -17.06
N LYS A 393 19.75 -5.55 -18.20
CA LYS A 393 20.09 -6.23 -19.47
C LYS A 393 21.52 -6.76 -19.54
N LYS A 394 22.46 -6.13 -18.82
CA LYS A 394 23.90 -6.50 -18.84
C LYS A 394 24.29 -7.49 -17.74
N SER A 395 23.41 -7.78 -16.81
CA SER A 395 23.62 -8.74 -15.72
C SER A 395 23.26 -10.16 -16.19
#